data_741b050d77f8da53a679942d9802418a
#
_entry.id   741b050d77f8da53a679942d9802418a
#
_cell.length_a   1.000
_cell.length_b   1.000
_cell.length_c   1.000
_cell.angle_alpha   90.00
_cell.angle_beta   90.00
_cell.angle_gamma   90.00
#
_symmetry.space_group_name_H-M   'P 1'
#
loop_
_entity.id
_entity.type
_entity.pdbx_description
1 polymer ?
#
loop_
_entity_poly.entity_id
_entity_poly.type
_entity_poly.pdbx_seq_one_letter_code
_entity_poly.pdbx_strand_id
1 'polypeptide(L)'
;MKMKFIPAALLAAAAGVVQADETSGFNLKAGSGITFKSADGTASFRVGGRLQWDYDSTDSDISGKSDDFDVRRARIFFQGKYLDWAFKAQFNLAESGTGGGSAEDLYLRYTGFGKMARITVGKQKEPFGFEQLTSSKDISSLERSALTEFYAPGRNAGVQLHGAGDNWTYGLGVFEAAGNGSDDFGNTAITGRVTYAPIQTDDLVLHLGAGFTSRDAALPANQTDAYNIELAAASGPFHTQAEYFNANMGGVDVDGYYIQAGWVLTGESRPYSNGVFKRVKPSSSKGAWEAVLRYEDGYGKFSDVGLGTTEGKQTTVGINYYPNNAVRLGLSYMDGKQASGENGKEIRARMQIVF
;
A
#
# COMPACT_ATOMS: atom_id res chain seq x y z
N MET A 1 25.04 20.82 1.93
CA MET A 1 24.29 21.18 3.15
C MET A 1 24.59 20.15 4.23
N LYS A 2 25.06 20.56 5.43
CA LYS A 2 25.53 19.61 6.44
C LYS A 2 24.35 18.88 7.10
N MET A 3 24.16 17.60 6.79
CA MET A 3 23.23 16.73 7.50
C MET A 3 23.63 16.63 8.98
N LYS A 4 22.78 17.13 9.86
CA LYS A 4 22.91 16.86 11.30
C LYS A 4 22.35 15.48 11.57
N PHE A 5 23.23 14.57 11.97
CA PHE A 5 22.87 13.22 12.41
C PHE A 5 21.81 13.30 13.52
N ILE A 6 20.64 12.69 13.27
CA ILE A 6 19.66 12.37 14.32
C ILE A 6 20.24 11.23 15.15
N PRO A 7 20.34 11.33 16.46
CA PRO A 7 21.09 10.38 17.28
C PRO A 7 20.47 8.98 17.25
N ALA A 8 21.36 8.00 17.25
CA ALA A 8 21.13 6.54 17.24
C ALA A 8 20.19 6.01 18.37
N ALA A 9 19.67 6.86 19.23
CA ALA A 9 18.77 6.49 20.33
C ALA A 9 17.40 5.92 19.88
N LEU A 10 16.97 6.22 18.64
CA LEU A 10 15.72 5.65 18.08
C LEU A 10 15.89 4.18 17.59
N LEU A 11 17.11 3.76 17.30
CA LEU A 11 17.38 2.37 16.87
C LEU A 11 17.35 1.36 18.04
N ALA A 12 17.66 1.78 19.26
CA ALA A 12 17.67 0.89 20.43
C ALA A 12 16.25 0.50 20.91
N ALA A 13 15.24 1.31 20.61
CA ALA A 13 13.85 1.00 20.98
C ALA A 13 13.20 -0.11 20.14
N ALA A 14 13.80 -0.47 19.01
CA ALA A 14 13.26 -1.52 18.13
C ALA A 14 13.66 -2.95 18.54
N ALA A 15 14.64 -3.12 19.42
CA ALA A 15 15.20 -4.42 19.80
C ALA A 15 14.78 -4.92 21.19
N GLY A 16 14.12 -4.09 22.00
CA GLY A 16 13.73 -4.45 23.37
C GLY A 16 12.22 -4.69 23.50
N VAL A 17 11.82 -5.90 23.85
CA VAL A 17 10.50 -6.13 24.44
C VAL A 17 10.53 -5.53 25.85
N VAL A 18 10.13 -4.28 25.98
CA VAL A 18 9.79 -3.73 27.29
C VAL A 18 8.43 -4.29 27.65
N GLN A 19 8.41 -5.25 28.53
CA GLN A 19 7.20 -5.73 29.18
C GLN A 19 6.76 -4.65 30.18
N ALA A 20 5.84 -3.78 29.73
CA ALA A 20 5.23 -2.80 30.63
C ALA A 20 4.22 -3.52 31.54
N ASP A 21 4.24 -3.17 32.81
CA ASP A 21 3.32 -3.65 33.83
C ASP A 21 1.86 -3.43 33.39
N GLU A 22 0.98 -4.42 33.59
CA GLU A 22 -0.43 -4.41 33.15
C GLU A 22 -1.26 -3.25 33.73
N THR A 23 -0.74 -2.55 34.72
CA THR A 23 -1.41 -1.42 35.39
C THR A 23 -1.20 -0.06 34.71
N SER A 24 -0.28 0.05 33.72
CA SER A 24 0.12 1.37 33.20
C SER A 24 -0.68 1.88 31.98
N GLY A 25 -1.60 1.08 31.39
CA GLY A 25 -2.32 1.46 30.17
C GLY A 25 -1.43 1.71 28.94
N PHE A 26 -0.15 1.32 29.01
CA PHE A 26 0.87 1.51 27.99
C PHE A 26 1.29 0.16 27.39
N ASN A 27 1.27 0.04 26.07
CA ASN A 27 1.73 -1.15 25.37
C ASN A 27 2.63 -0.77 24.21
N LEU A 28 3.89 -1.23 24.22
CA LEU A 28 4.85 -1.13 23.14
C LEU A 28 5.01 -2.48 22.46
N LYS A 29 4.69 -2.56 21.17
CA LYS A 29 4.83 -3.78 20.38
C LYS A 29 5.65 -3.51 19.14
N ALA A 30 6.74 -4.26 18.97
CA ALA A 30 7.60 -4.19 17.77
C ALA A 30 6.77 -4.30 16.48
N GLY A 31 6.98 -3.34 15.57
CA GLY A 31 6.27 -3.27 14.30
C GLY A 31 4.82 -2.80 14.37
N SER A 32 4.36 -2.32 15.54
CA SER A 32 2.97 -1.86 15.72
C SER A 32 2.84 -0.47 16.35
N GLY A 33 3.93 0.08 16.90
CA GLY A 33 3.92 1.38 17.59
C GLY A 33 3.54 1.29 19.06
N ILE A 34 3.28 2.45 19.64
CA ILE A 34 2.94 2.66 21.04
C ILE A 34 1.44 2.84 21.15
N THR A 35 0.78 2.08 22.00
CA THR A 35 -0.66 2.15 22.25
C THR A 35 -0.91 2.50 23.70
N PHE A 36 -1.76 3.50 23.91
CA PHE A 36 -2.32 3.91 25.19
C PHE A 36 -3.80 3.54 25.23
N LYS A 37 -4.30 3.05 26.35
CA LYS A 37 -5.72 2.76 26.56
C LYS A 37 -6.18 3.35 27.87
N SER A 38 -7.41 3.89 27.90
CA SER A 38 -8.07 4.25 29.14
C SER A 38 -8.41 3.01 29.97
N ALA A 39 -8.47 3.18 31.28
CA ALA A 39 -8.76 2.05 32.21
C ALA A 39 -10.13 1.43 31.95
N ASP A 40 -11.11 2.20 31.52
CA ASP A 40 -12.47 1.75 31.17
C ASP A 40 -12.60 1.20 29.74
N GLY A 41 -11.50 1.22 28.94
CA GLY A 41 -11.48 0.76 27.56
C GLY A 41 -12.24 1.62 26.55
N THR A 42 -12.81 2.74 26.96
CA THR A 42 -13.60 3.64 26.08
C THR A 42 -12.74 4.44 25.12
N ALA A 43 -11.49 4.71 25.50
CA ALA A 43 -10.53 5.48 24.69
C ALA A 43 -9.26 4.68 24.40
N SER A 44 -8.72 4.88 23.20
CA SER A 44 -7.38 4.42 22.87
C SER A 44 -6.69 5.40 21.94
N PHE A 45 -5.36 5.49 22.07
CA PHE A 45 -4.52 6.32 21.22
C PHE A 45 -3.27 5.53 20.83
N ARG A 46 -2.89 5.55 19.56
CA ARG A 46 -1.71 4.87 19.05
C ARG A 46 -0.89 5.79 18.18
N VAL A 47 0.42 5.77 18.42
CA VAL A 47 1.44 6.42 17.59
C VAL A 47 2.32 5.34 17.00
N GLY A 48 2.67 5.49 15.74
CA GLY A 48 3.58 4.57 15.07
C GLY A 48 4.00 5.14 13.73
N GLY A 49 4.83 4.38 13.02
CA GLY A 49 5.34 4.87 11.75
C GLY A 49 6.11 3.83 10.97
N ARG A 50 6.77 4.30 9.92
CA ARG A 50 7.74 3.54 9.15
C ARG A 50 8.77 4.45 8.52
N LEU A 51 9.97 3.92 8.39
CA LEU A 51 11.05 4.48 7.60
C LEU A 51 11.42 3.46 6.54
N GLN A 52 11.63 3.92 5.32
CA GLN A 52 12.12 3.14 4.19
C GLN A 52 13.25 3.94 3.54
N TRP A 53 14.42 3.33 3.46
CA TRP A 53 15.58 3.83 2.72
C TRP A 53 15.81 2.92 1.53
N ASP A 54 15.96 3.51 0.37
CA ASP A 54 16.23 2.81 -0.87
C ASP A 54 17.60 3.19 -1.42
N TYR A 55 18.26 2.21 -1.99
CA TYR A 55 19.32 2.40 -2.98
C TYR A 55 18.79 1.85 -4.29
N ASP A 56 18.75 2.69 -5.30
CA ASP A 56 18.28 2.37 -6.64
C ASP A 56 19.43 2.54 -7.63
N SER A 57 19.69 1.51 -8.43
CA SER A 57 20.59 1.57 -9.59
C SER A 57 19.76 1.25 -10.83
N THR A 58 19.63 2.21 -11.72
CA THR A 58 18.83 2.11 -12.95
C THR A 58 19.71 2.18 -14.19
N ASP A 59 19.32 1.42 -15.21
CA ASP A 59 19.93 1.48 -16.57
C ASP A 59 18.76 1.50 -17.57
N SER A 60 18.59 2.60 -18.26
CA SER A 60 17.45 2.83 -19.17
C SER A 60 17.94 3.38 -20.51
N ASP A 61 17.37 2.88 -21.58
CA ASP A 61 17.64 3.37 -22.94
C ASP A 61 17.26 4.85 -23.11
N ILE A 62 16.33 5.36 -22.28
CA ILE A 62 15.84 6.75 -22.33
C ILE A 62 16.70 7.67 -21.46
N SER A 63 16.86 7.32 -20.17
CA SER A 63 17.47 8.19 -19.15
C SER A 63 18.94 7.86 -18.87
N GLY A 64 19.45 6.75 -19.45
CA GLY A 64 20.80 6.26 -19.17
C GLY A 64 20.92 5.61 -17.80
N LYS A 65 22.15 5.62 -17.27
CA LYS A 65 22.49 5.04 -15.97
C LYS A 65 22.37 6.07 -14.86
N SER A 66 21.76 5.68 -13.75
CA SER A 66 21.65 6.50 -12.55
C SER A 66 21.69 5.63 -11.31
N ASP A 67 22.38 6.12 -10.28
CA ASP A 67 22.37 5.55 -8.94
C ASP A 67 21.85 6.61 -7.97
N ASP A 68 20.96 6.21 -7.06
CA ASP A 68 20.40 7.08 -6.05
C ASP A 68 20.27 6.38 -4.69
N PHE A 69 20.35 7.16 -3.63
CA PHE A 69 20.09 6.72 -2.26
C PHE A 69 19.22 7.74 -1.57
N ASP A 70 17.99 7.37 -1.31
CA ASP A 70 17.01 8.29 -0.74
C ASP A 70 16.20 7.71 0.42
N VAL A 71 15.46 8.60 1.08
CA VAL A 71 14.42 8.26 2.05
C VAL A 71 13.10 8.11 1.31
N ARG A 72 12.82 6.93 0.82
CA ARG A 72 11.62 6.65 0.02
C ARG A 72 10.32 6.97 0.78
N ARG A 73 10.27 6.66 2.09
CA ARG A 73 9.12 6.97 2.96
C ARG A 73 9.57 7.18 4.40
N ALA A 74 9.19 8.31 4.96
CA ALA A 74 9.31 8.63 6.38
C ALA A 74 7.92 8.96 6.93
N ARG A 75 7.14 7.94 7.31
CA ARG A 75 5.75 8.12 7.70
C ARG A 75 5.56 7.99 9.20
N ILE A 76 4.83 8.95 9.77
CA ILE A 76 4.34 8.90 11.14
C ILE A 76 2.81 8.94 11.11
N PHE A 77 2.16 8.21 12.00
CA PHE A 77 0.73 8.28 12.17
C PHE A 77 0.32 8.40 13.62
N PHE A 78 -0.78 9.08 13.80
CA PHE A 78 -1.54 9.20 15.02
C PHE A 78 -2.94 8.67 14.76
N GLN A 79 -3.41 7.73 15.58
CA GLN A 79 -4.78 7.25 15.49
C GLN A 79 -5.37 7.08 16.86
N GLY A 80 -6.64 7.38 16.97
CA GLY A 80 -7.36 7.26 18.24
C GLY A 80 -8.76 6.73 18.04
N LYS A 81 -9.32 6.23 19.13
CA LYS A 81 -10.72 5.88 19.26
C LYS A 81 -11.24 6.44 20.58
N TYR A 82 -12.42 7.03 20.55
CA TYR A 82 -13.17 7.43 21.72
C TYR A 82 -14.65 7.10 21.48
N LEU A 83 -15.19 6.20 22.30
CA LEU A 83 -16.52 5.63 22.11
C LEU A 83 -16.68 5.09 20.68
N ASP A 84 -17.64 5.61 19.93
CA ASP A 84 -17.94 5.24 18.55
C ASP A 84 -17.19 6.03 17.49
N TRP A 85 -16.32 6.94 17.90
CA TRP A 85 -15.55 7.76 16.98
C TRP A 85 -14.09 7.32 16.93
N ALA A 86 -13.55 7.26 15.74
CA ALA A 86 -12.13 7.00 15.50
C ALA A 86 -11.56 8.04 14.54
N PHE A 87 -10.28 8.36 14.69
CA PHE A 87 -9.57 9.22 13.76
C PHE A 87 -8.23 8.62 13.37
N LYS A 88 -7.71 9.07 12.25
CA LYS A 88 -6.34 8.82 11.83
C LYS A 88 -5.77 10.05 11.17
N ALA A 89 -4.56 10.44 11.59
CA ALA A 89 -3.70 11.39 10.90
C ALA A 89 -2.39 10.69 10.57
N GLN A 90 -2.00 10.70 9.31
CA GLN A 90 -0.73 10.12 8.84
C GLN A 90 -0.05 11.09 7.90
N PHE A 91 1.22 11.34 8.15
CA PHE A 91 2.06 12.25 7.37
C PHE A 91 3.25 11.49 6.79
N ASN A 92 3.65 11.83 5.59
CA ASN A 92 4.92 11.44 5.00
C ASN A 92 5.88 12.64 5.11
N LEU A 93 6.99 12.46 5.79
CA LEU A 93 8.01 13.47 6.05
C LEU A 93 9.20 13.33 5.10
N ALA A 94 9.21 12.31 4.23
CA ALA A 94 10.21 12.19 3.18
C ALA A 94 10.06 13.37 2.22
N GLU A 95 11.18 13.97 1.84
CA GLU A 95 11.20 15.02 0.83
C GLU A 95 10.71 14.43 -0.50
N SER A 96 9.63 14.99 -1.04
CA SER A 96 9.30 14.84 -2.46
C SER A 96 9.92 16.01 -3.19
N GLY A 97 10.27 15.87 -4.47
CA GLY A 97 10.95 16.89 -5.26
C GLY A 97 10.32 18.31 -5.27
N THR A 98 9.23 18.52 -4.56
CA THR A 98 8.55 19.81 -4.32
C THR A 98 8.78 20.39 -2.92
N GLY A 99 9.64 19.79 -2.09
CA GLY A 99 10.15 20.40 -0.85
C GLY A 99 9.15 20.46 0.31
N GLY A 100 8.44 19.40 0.62
CA GLY A 100 7.58 19.36 1.81
C GLY A 100 6.95 17.99 2.07
N GLY A 101 6.65 17.71 3.35
CA GLY A 101 5.90 16.51 3.73
C GLY A 101 4.45 16.58 3.27
N SER A 102 3.82 15.43 3.06
CA SER A 102 2.42 15.35 2.63
C SER A 102 1.53 14.69 3.67
N ALA A 103 0.28 15.18 3.78
CA ALA A 103 -0.76 14.46 4.52
C ALA A 103 -1.22 13.26 3.69
N GLU A 104 -1.07 12.07 4.27
CA GLU A 104 -1.51 10.81 3.66
C GLU A 104 -2.96 10.50 4.04
N ASP A 105 -3.21 10.08 5.27
CA ASP A 105 -4.54 9.87 5.80
C ASP A 105 -4.87 10.99 6.79
N LEU A 106 -6.02 11.61 6.64
CA LEU A 106 -6.55 12.59 7.59
C LEU A 106 -8.06 12.50 7.61
N TYR A 107 -8.60 11.68 8.52
CA TYR A 107 -10.02 11.39 8.54
C TYR A 107 -10.58 11.16 9.94
N LEU A 108 -11.89 11.37 10.04
CA LEU A 108 -12.75 10.97 11.15
C LEU A 108 -13.63 9.80 10.70
N ARG A 109 -13.89 8.86 11.59
CA ARG A 109 -14.69 7.67 11.33
C ARG A 109 -15.72 7.44 12.43
N TYR A 110 -16.97 7.27 12.04
CA TYR A 110 -18.02 6.78 12.93
C TYR A 110 -18.12 5.26 12.85
N THR A 111 -18.13 4.59 13.99
CA THR A 111 -18.11 3.11 14.12
C THR A 111 -19.31 2.56 14.89
N GLY A 112 -20.28 3.43 15.30
CA GLY A 112 -21.41 3.05 16.14
C GLY A 112 -22.37 2.05 15.49
N PHE A 113 -22.36 1.91 14.16
CA PHE A 113 -23.13 0.86 13.46
C PHE A 113 -22.42 -0.51 13.45
N GLY A 114 -21.29 -0.65 14.18
CA GLY A 114 -20.51 -1.88 14.29
C GLY A 114 -19.61 -2.16 13.08
N LYS A 115 -19.15 -3.42 12.97
CA LYS A 115 -18.21 -3.80 11.90
C LYS A 115 -18.84 -3.83 10.50
N MET A 116 -20.15 -3.97 10.43
CA MET A 116 -20.91 -4.11 9.19
C MET A 116 -21.09 -2.78 8.44
N ALA A 117 -21.08 -1.65 9.17
CA ALA A 117 -21.23 -0.33 8.58
C ALA A 117 -20.42 0.72 9.36
N ARG A 118 -19.57 1.44 8.67
CA ARG A 118 -18.76 2.55 9.20
C ARG A 118 -18.77 3.67 8.18
N ILE A 119 -18.82 4.90 8.67
CA ILE A 119 -18.73 6.08 7.82
C ILE A 119 -17.40 6.76 8.10
N THR A 120 -16.62 7.01 7.05
CA THR A 120 -15.35 7.73 7.15
C THR A 120 -15.40 8.99 6.32
N VAL A 121 -15.00 10.13 6.91
CA VAL A 121 -15.00 11.45 6.26
C VAL A 121 -13.59 12.03 6.34
N GLY A 122 -13.08 12.53 5.24
CA GLY A 122 -11.76 13.15 5.11
C GLY A 122 -10.86 12.44 4.11
N LYS A 123 -9.56 12.77 4.12
CA LYS A 123 -8.58 12.23 3.19
C LYS A 123 -8.23 10.79 3.55
N GLN A 124 -8.47 9.87 2.64
CA GLN A 124 -8.30 8.44 2.81
C GLN A 124 -8.04 7.76 1.48
N LYS A 125 -7.59 6.50 1.49
CA LYS A 125 -7.57 5.70 0.27
C LYS A 125 -8.98 5.45 -0.22
N GLU A 126 -9.19 5.62 -1.51
CA GLU A 126 -10.41 5.17 -2.16
C GLU A 126 -10.47 3.63 -2.17
N PRO A 127 -11.67 3.03 -2.09
CA PRO A 127 -11.83 1.58 -2.07
C PRO A 127 -11.67 0.98 -3.48
N PHE A 128 -10.40 0.80 -3.92
CA PHE A 128 -10.03 0.27 -5.23
C PHE A 128 -8.70 -0.48 -5.13
N GLY A 129 -8.65 -1.68 -5.71
CA GLY A 129 -7.46 -2.48 -5.89
C GLY A 129 -6.94 -3.20 -4.64
N PHE A 130 -6.56 -4.45 -4.81
CA PHE A 130 -6.00 -5.30 -3.76
C PHE A 130 -4.63 -4.77 -3.30
N GLU A 131 -3.71 -4.56 -4.24
CA GLU A 131 -2.36 -4.10 -3.90
C GLU A 131 -2.37 -2.64 -3.46
N GLN A 132 -3.23 -1.79 -4.04
CA GLN A 132 -3.36 -0.41 -3.61
C GLN A 132 -3.79 -0.31 -2.15
N LEU A 133 -4.76 -1.10 -1.72
CA LEU A 133 -5.24 -1.09 -0.33
C LEU A 133 -4.30 -1.82 0.62
N THR A 134 -3.48 -2.74 0.14
CA THR A 134 -2.36 -3.29 0.90
C THR A 134 -1.41 -2.16 1.30
N SER A 135 -1.04 -2.13 2.56
CA SER A 135 -0.10 -1.11 3.06
C SER A 135 1.27 -1.29 2.42
N SER A 136 1.93 -0.19 2.01
CA SER A 136 3.28 -0.27 1.41
C SER A 136 4.36 -0.86 2.33
N LYS A 137 4.09 -1.03 3.62
CA LYS A 137 4.95 -1.78 4.53
C LYS A 137 4.70 -3.30 4.48
N ASP A 138 3.60 -3.72 3.86
CA ASP A 138 3.08 -5.08 3.88
C ASP A 138 3.07 -5.73 2.47
N ILE A 139 3.34 -4.99 1.39
CA ILE A 139 3.54 -5.55 0.04
C ILE A 139 4.82 -6.38 -0.01
N SER A 140 4.83 -7.47 -0.77
CA SER A 140 6.00 -8.36 -0.90
C SER A 140 7.06 -7.81 -1.85
N SER A 141 6.68 -7.27 -2.99
CA SER A 141 7.59 -6.49 -3.83
C SER A 141 8.00 -5.21 -3.11
N LEU A 142 9.13 -4.61 -3.46
CA LEU A 142 9.60 -3.38 -2.82
C LEU A 142 8.70 -2.19 -3.18
N GLU A 143 8.22 -2.13 -4.45
CA GLU A 143 7.19 -1.18 -4.88
C GLU A 143 5.96 -1.91 -5.41
N ARG A 144 4.84 -1.20 -5.55
CA ARG A 144 3.64 -1.71 -6.19
C ARG A 144 3.88 -1.94 -7.67
N SER A 145 3.01 -2.75 -8.25
CA SER A 145 2.86 -2.87 -9.70
C SER A 145 2.74 -1.48 -10.32
N ALA A 146 3.44 -1.25 -11.42
CA ALA A 146 3.28 -0.02 -12.21
C ALA A 146 1.82 0.19 -12.62
N LEU A 147 1.12 -0.90 -12.93
CA LEU A 147 -0.32 -0.87 -13.26
C LEU A 147 -1.16 -0.45 -12.05
N THR A 148 -0.85 -0.95 -10.84
CA THR A 148 -1.56 -0.49 -9.63
C THR A 148 -1.37 1.01 -9.39
N GLU A 149 -0.15 1.53 -9.53
CA GLU A 149 0.11 2.97 -9.35
C GLU A 149 -0.53 3.80 -10.47
N PHE A 150 -0.69 3.23 -11.68
CA PHE A 150 -1.32 3.90 -12.81
C PHE A 150 -2.85 3.93 -12.70
N TYR A 151 -3.50 2.80 -12.40
CA TYR A 151 -4.96 2.68 -12.43
C TYR A 151 -5.65 3.07 -11.12
N ALA A 152 -4.99 2.94 -9.98
CA ALA A 152 -5.64 3.15 -8.69
C ALA A 152 -5.69 4.63 -8.30
N PRO A 153 -6.86 5.14 -7.87
CA PRO A 153 -7.07 6.57 -7.60
C PRO A 153 -6.32 7.13 -6.39
N GLY A 154 -5.67 6.29 -5.59
CA GLY A 154 -4.84 6.76 -4.49
C GLY A 154 -5.65 7.22 -3.26
N ARG A 155 -5.36 8.43 -2.77
CA ARG A 155 -5.96 9.05 -1.58
C ARG A 155 -6.57 10.39 -1.91
N ASN A 156 -7.86 10.52 -1.66
CA ASN A 156 -8.61 11.74 -1.88
C ASN A 156 -9.51 12.06 -0.68
N ALA A 157 -9.89 13.33 -0.55
CA ALA A 157 -10.89 13.75 0.42
C ALA A 157 -12.27 13.26 -0.02
N GLY A 158 -13.08 12.80 0.92
CA GLY A 158 -14.41 12.30 0.59
C GLY A 158 -15.13 11.64 1.75
N VAL A 159 -16.27 11.05 1.44
CA VAL A 159 -17.10 10.29 2.37
C VAL A 159 -17.22 8.86 1.86
N GLN A 160 -16.92 7.91 2.73
CA GLN A 160 -16.98 6.49 2.43
C GLN A 160 -17.83 5.74 3.45
N LEU A 161 -18.78 4.96 2.98
CA LEU A 161 -19.43 3.89 3.72
C LEU A 161 -18.68 2.59 3.45
N HIS A 162 -18.27 1.88 4.50
CA HIS A 162 -17.56 0.61 4.35
C HIS A 162 -17.85 -0.33 5.52
N GLY A 163 -17.67 -1.61 5.29
CA GLY A 163 -17.91 -2.63 6.30
C GLY A 163 -17.24 -3.95 5.97
N ALA A 164 -17.33 -4.87 6.92
CA ALA A 164 -16.80 -6.20 6.80
C ALA A 164 -17.68 -7.22 7.52
N GLY A 165 -17.91 -8.35 6.90
CA GLY A 165 -18.36 -9.58 7.55
C GLY A 165 -17.17 -10.44 7.97
N ASP A 166 -17.40 -11.73 8.12
CA ASP A 166 -16.33 -12.65 8.52
C ASP A 166 -15.37 -12.95 7.35
N ASN A 167 -15.92 -13.08 6.15
CA ASN A 167 -15.19 -13.43 4.94
C ASN A 167 -15.46 -12.50 3.74
N TRP A 168 -16.03 -11.33 3.95
CA TRP A 168 -16.29 -10.34 2.92
C TRP A 168 -16.06 -8.92 3.42
N THR A 169 -15.75 -8.01 2.50
CA THR A 169 -15.66 -6.58 2.78
C THR A 169 -16.31 -5.78 1.65
N TYR A 170 -16.76 -4.58 1.96
CA TYR A 170 -17.18 -3.62 0.95
C TYR A 170 -16.75 -2.20 1.32
N GLY A 171 -16.66 -1.36 0.33
CA GLY A 171 -16.51 0.08 0.44
C GLY A 171 -17.18 0.76 -0.75
N LEU A 172 -17.85 1.86 -0.48
CA LEU A 172 -18.44 2.75 -1.50
C LEU A 172 -18.31 4.18 -1.00
N GLY A 173 -17.82 5.07 -1.83
CA GLY A 173 -17.66 6.46 -1.43
C GLY A 173 -17.73 7.44 -2.57
N VAL A 174 -17.92 8.70 -2.18
CA VAL A 174 -17.83 9.86 -3.05
C VAL A 174 -16.61 10.65 -2.61
N PHE A 175 -15.74 10.96 -3.56
CA PHE A 175 -14.46 11.59 -3.31
C PHE A 175 -14.26 12.78 -4.24
N GLU A 176 -13.37 13.66 -3.86
CA GLU A 176 -12.81 14.66 -4.74
C GLU A 176 -11.99 13.95 -5.83
N ALA A 177 -12.32 14.19 -7.10
CA ALA A 177 -11.49 13.74 -8.21
C ALA A 177 -10.39 14.80 -8.41
N ALA A 178 -9.25 14.64 -7.70
CA ALA A 178 -8.14 15.58 -7.79
C ALA A 178 -7.66 15.72 -9.24
N GLY A 179 -7.89 16.87 -9.82
CA GLY A 179 -7.31 17.33 -11.09
C GLY A 179 -6.40 18.51 -10.78
N ASN A 180 -5.12 18.41 -11.17
CA ASN A 180 -4.13 19.51 -11.26
C ASN A 180 -4.11 20.58 -10.15
N GLY A 181 -4.17 20.19 -8.87
CA GLY A 181 -3.83 21.11 -7.78
C GLY A 181 -4.81 22.25 -7.53
N SER A 182 -6.00 22.21 -8.10
CA SER A 182 -7.11 23.05 -7.66
C SER A 182 -7.84 22.35 -6.52
N ASP A 183 -7.92 23.00 -5.37
CA ASP A 183 -8.77 22.59 -4.24
C ASP A 183 -10.27 22.81 -4.58
N ASP A 184 -10.64 22.61 -5.81
CA ASP A 184 -11.98 22.88 -6.31
C ASP A 184 -12.81 21.58 -6.21
N PHE A 185 -13.78 21.55 -5.28
CA PHE A 185 -14.80 20.50 -5.17
C PHE A 185 -15.68 20.34 -6.43
N GLY A 186 -15.25 20.91 -7.55
CA GLY A 186 -15.99 20.86 -8.84
C GLY A 186 -15.97 19.49 -9.49
N ASN A 187 -14.96 18.65 -9.21
CA ASN A 187 -14.82 17.33 -9.81
C ASN A 187 -15.02 16.25 -8.75
N THR A 188 -15.91 15.32 -9.03
CA THR A 188 -16.24 14.23 -8.10
C THR A 188 -15.86 12.87 -8.66
N ALA A 189 -15.62 11.91 -7.77
CA ALA A 189 -15.43 10.51 -8.09
C ALA A 189 -16.34 9.64 -7.25
N ILE A 190 -16.90 8.61 -7.83
CA ILE A 190 -17.59 7.53 -7.12
C ILE A 190 -16.73 6.30 -7.25
N THR A 191 -16.30 5.75 -6.11
CA THR A 191 -15.41 4.57 -6.09
C THR A 191 -15.99 3.51 -5.18
N GLY A 192 -16.01 2.27 -5.64
CA GLY A 192 -16.52 1.13 -4.91
C GLY A 192 -15.66 -0.11 -5.06
N ARG A 193 -15.65 -0.96 -4.03
CA ARG A 193 -14.98 -2.26 -4.00
C ARG A 193 -15.79 -3.25 -3.17
N VAL A 194 -15.81 -4.49 -3.61
CA VAL A 194 -16.34 -5.62 -2.85
C VAL A 194 -15.32 -6.76 -2.89
N THR A 195 -15.20 -7.49 -1.78
CA THR A 195 -14.34 -8.68 -1.71
C THR A 195 -15.06 -9.83 -1.03
N TYR A 196 -14.68 -11.04 -1.40
CA TYR A 196 -15.14 -12.26 -0.79
C TYR A 196 -13.99 -13.25 -0.66
N ALA A 197 -13.82 -13.82 0.52
CA ALA A 197 -12.84 -14.86 0.79
C ALA A 197 -13.58 -16.17 1.13
N PRO A 198 -13.93 -17.00 0.10
CA PRO A 198 -14.65 -18.25 0.32
C PRO A 198 -13.90 -19.20 1.26
N ILE A 199 -12.57 -19.08 1.30
CA ILE A 199 -11.70 -19.81 2.21
C ILE A 199 -10.81 -18.80 2.92
N GLN A 200 -10.87 -18.78 4.25
CA GLN A 200 -10.04 -17.90 5.08
C GLN A 200 -9.70 -18.61 6.39
N THR A 201 -8.56 -19.26 6.40
CA THR A 201 -7.95 -19.88 7.58
C THR A 201 -6.54 -19.31 7.77
N ASP A 202 -5.84 -19.73 8.80
CA ASP A 202 -4.46 -19.30 9.04
C ASP A 202 -3.49 -19.79 7.95
N ASP A 203 -3.77 -20.96 7.36
CA ASP A 203 -2.89 -21.61 6.36
C ASP A 203 -3.42 -21.57 4.93
N LEU A 204 -4.72 -21.34 4.75
CA LEU A 204 -5.33 -21.35 3.42
C LEU A 204 -6.27 -20.15 3.24
N VAL A 205 -6.01 -19.37 2.23
CA VAL A 205 -6.82 -18.21 1.82
C VAL A 205 -7.11 -18.31 0.33
N LEU A 206 -8.35 -18.08 -0.04
CA LEU A 206 -8.76 -17.75 -1.39
C LEU A 206 -9.53 -16.42 -1.34
N HIS A 207 -9.08 -15.44 -2.10
CA HIS A 207 -9.67 -14.11 -2.18
C HIS A 207 -10.12 -13.81 -3.60
N LEU A 208 -11.32 -13.26 -3.71
CA LEU A 208 -11.91 -12.71 -4.91
C LEU A 208 -12.32 -11.26 -4.60
N GLY A 209 -12.11 -10.35 -5.54
CA GLY A 209 -12.51 -8.97 -5.38
C GLY A 209 -12.79 -8.29 -6.72
N ALA A 210 -13.55 -7.21 -6.65
CA ALA A 210 -13.78 -6.32 -7.77
C ALA A 210 -13.94 -4.89 -7.26
N GLY A 211 -13.48 -3.94 -8.06
CA GLY A 211 -13.61 -2.52 -7.79
C GLY A 211 -13.94 -1.73 -9.05
N PHE A 212 -14.52 -0.56 -8.84
CA PHE A 212 -14.76 0.41 -9.90
C PHE A 212 -14.50 1.82 -9.39
N THR A 213 -14.20 2.72 -10.29
CA THR A 213 -14.20 4.16 -10.07
C THR A 213 -14.75 4.85 -11.31
N SER A 214 -15.61 5.85 -11.10
CA SER A 214 -16.09 6.77 -12.15
C SER A 214 -15.78 8.19 -11.69
N ARG A 215 -15.14 8.98 -12.56
CA ARG A 215 -14.54 10.26 -12.17
C ARG A 215 -14.87 11.34 -13.18
N ASP A 216 -15.23 12.51 -12.70
CA ASP A 216 -15.32 13.73 -13.50
C ASP A 216 -13.88 14.19 -13.83
N ALA A 217 -13.29 13.74 -14.93
CA ALA A 217 -11.94 14.05 -15.28
C ALA A 217 -11.85 15.33 -16.12
N ALA A 218 -10.99 16.23 -15.68
CA ALA A 218 -10.76 17.51 -16.38
C ALA A 218 -9.64 17.43 -17.44
N LEU A 219 -8.85 16.33 -17.49
CA LEU A 219 -7.67 16.22 -18.35
C LEU A 219 -7.64 14.89 -19.12
N PRO A 220 -7.08 14.88 -20.35
CA PRO A 220 -6.97 13.68 -21.18
C PRO A 220 -6.23 12.51 -20.54
N ALA A 221 -5.28 12.80 -19.64
CA ALA A 221 -4.48 11.80 -18.93
C ALA A 221 -5.14 11.24 -17.67
N ASN A 222 -6.28 11.79 -17.25
CA ASN A 222 -6.99 11.32 -16.08
C ASN A 222 -7.96 10.20 -16.46
N GLN A 223 -7.98 9.12 -15.65
CA GLN A 223 -8.98 8.07 -15.79
C GLN A 223 -10.36 8.68 -15.59
N THR A 224 -11.26 8.50 -16.55
CA THR A 224 -12.67 8.82 -16.36
C THR A 224 -13.41 7.69 -15.69
N ASP A 225 -13.23 6.47 -16.20
CA ASP A 225 -13.83 5.26 -15.64
C ASP A 225 -12.78 4.15 -15.59
N ALA A 226 -12.74 3.43 -14.49
CA ALA A 226 -11.89 2.25 -14.39
C ALA A 226 -12.56 1.15 -13.56
N TYR A 227 -12.24 -0.09 -13.87
CA TYR A 227 -12.57 -1.23 -13.03
C TYR A 227 -11.39 -2.17 -12.87
N ASN A 228 -11.41 -2.94 -11.79
CA ASN A 228 -10.44 -4.01 -11.58
C ASN A 228 -11.11 -5.30 -11.09
N ILE A 229 -10.43 -6.41 -11.37
CA ILE A 229 -10.75 -7.73 -10.83
C ILE A 229 -9.54 -8.21 -10.05
N GLU A 230 -9.78 -8.79 -8.89
CA GLU A 230 -8.76 -9.20 -7.93
C GLU A 230 -8.85 -10.70 -7.66
N LEU A 231 -7.71 -11.35 -7.67
CA LEU A 231 -7.55 -12.74 -7.26
C LEU A 231 -6.32 -12.83 -6.35
N ALA A 232 -6.48 -13.47 -5.19
CA ALA A 232 -5.33 -13.79 -4.36
C ALA A 232 -5.53 -15.12 -3.62
N ALA A 233 -4.46 -15.83 -3.40
CA ALA A 233 -4.46 -17.07 -2.65
C ALA A 233 -3.20 -17.20 -1.81
N ALA A 234 -3.32 -17.88 -0.67
CA ALA A 234 -2.19 -18.33 0.14
C ALA A 234 -2.43 -19.76 0.59
N SER A 235 -1.39 -20.59 0.58
CA SER A 235 -1.42 -21.97 1.07
C SER A 235 -0.08 -22.29 1.72
N GLY A 236 -0.07 -22.41 3.06
CA GLY A 236 1.17 -22.51 3.82
C GLY A 236 2.15 -21.42 3.44
N PRO A 237 3.39 -21.75 3.05
CA PRO A 237 4.42 -20.74 2.73
C PRO A 237 4.25 -20.08 1.34
N PHE A 238 3.32 -20.54 0.52
CA PHE A 238 3.11 -20.01 -0.84
C PHE A 238 1.96 -19.01 -0.85
N HIS A 239 2.13 -17.92 -1.60
CA HIS A 239 1.06 -16.97 -1.85
C HIS A 239 1.14 -16.42 -3.27
N THR A 240 0.00 -16.03 -3.80
CA THR A 240 -0.11 -15.38 -5.10
C THR A 240 -1.16 -14.28 -5.06
N GLN A 241 -1.00 -13.29 -5.91
CA GLN A 241 -2.00 -12.26 -6.17
C GLN A 241 -1.94 -11.84 -7.63
N ALA A 242 -3.07 -11.49 -8.20
CA ALA A 242 -3.21 -10.97 -9.54
C ALA A 242 -4.32 -9.92 -9.56
N GLU A 243 -4.15 -8.89 -10.36
CA GLU A 243 -5.18 -7.93 -10.68
C GLU A 243 -5.20 -7.67 -12.18
N TYR A 244 -6.39 -7.58 -12.74
CA TYR A 244 -6.64 -7.06 -14.08
C TYR A 244 -7.30 -5.69 -13.93
N PHE A 245 -6.87 -4.74 -14.73
CA PHE A 245 -7.39 -3.39 -14.79
C PHE A 245 -7.84 -3.07 -16.20
N ASN A 246 -8.93 -2.30 -16.31
CA ASN A 246 -9.33 -1.66 -17.53
C ASN A 246 -9.80 -0.25 -17.21
N ALA A 247 -9.49 0.71 -18.07
CA ALA A 247 -9.96 2.08 -17.93
C ALA A 247 -10.27 2.69 -19.29
N ASN A 248 -11.28 3.55 -19.30
CA ASN A 248 -11.51 4.48 -20.40
C ASN A 248 -10.92 5.85 -20.03
N MET A 249 -9.93 6.29 -20.80
CA MET A 249 -9.19 7.52 -20.57
C MET A 249 -9.42 8.48 -21.74
N GLY A 250 -10.33 9.43 -21.55
CA GLY A 250 -10.64 10.40 -22.59
C GLY A 250 -11.16 9.79 -23.91
N GLY A 251 -11.85 8.65 -23.82
CA GLY A 251 -12.38 7.91 -24.98
C GLY A 251 -11.46 6.81 -25.52
N VAL A 252 -10.29 6.59 -24.90
CA VAL A 252 -9.36 5.50 -25.24
C VAL A 252 -9.42 4.42 -24.18
N ASP A 253 -9.70 3.18 -24.58
CA ASP A 253 -9.66 2.04 -23.70
C ASP A 253 -8.23 1.53 -23.52
N VAL A 254 -7.83 1.39 -22.26
CA VAL A 254 -6.53 0.87 -21.84
C VAL A 254 -6.72 -0.21 -20.80
N ASP A 255 -5.91 -1.26 -20.84
CA ASP A 255 -5.99 -2.35 -19.89
C ASP A 255 -4.60 -2.92 -19.54
N GLY A 256 -4.55 -3.70 -18.50
CA GLY A 256 -3.34 -4.38 -18.08
C GLY A 256 -3.59 -5.34 -16.92
N TYR A 257 -2.64 -6.21 -16.69
CA TYR A 257 -2.68 -7.13 -15.58
C TYR A 257 -1.30 -7.36 -14.99
N TYR A 258 -1.27 -7.69 -13.73
CA TYR A 258 -0.10 -8.29 -13.13
C TYR A 258 -0.44 -9.60 -12.41
N ILE A 259 0.56 -10.45 -12.32
CA ILE A 259 0.55 -11.63 -11.46
C ILE A 259 1.81 -11.66 -10.63
N GLN A 260 1.67 -11.92 -9.35
CA GLN A 260 2.77 -12.04 -8.39
C GLN A 260 2.66 -13.34 -7.62
N ALA A 261 3.77 -14.06 -7.53
CA ALA A 261 3.93 -15.22 -6.69
C ALA A 261 4.97 -14.94 -5.60
N GLY A 262 4.77 -15.51 -4.42
CA GLY A 262 5.70 -15.44 -3.32
C GLY A 262 5.85 -16.79 -2.61
N TRP A 263 7.05 -17.03 -2.11
CA TRP A 263 7.39 -18.20 -1.33
C TRP A 263 8.16 -17.78 -0.08
N VAL A 264 7.58 -18.05 1.08
CA VAL A 264 8.26 -17.85 2.36
C VAL A 264 9.13 -19.07 2.62
N LEU A 265 10.43 -18.95 2.32
CA LEU A 265 11.43 -20.03 2.33
C LEU A 265 11.59 -20.67 3.72
N THR A 266 11.25 -19.95 4.75
CA THR A 266 11.32 -20.38 6.17
C THR A 266 10.04 -21.05 6.68
N GLY A 267 8.97 -21.08 5.86
CA GLY A 267 7.79 -21.89 6.11
C GLY A 267 6.58 -21.15 6.69
N GLU A 268 6.70 -19.85 7.01
CA GLU A 268 5.58 -19.06 7.55
C GLU A 268 4.51 -18.81 6.49
N SER A 269 3.25 -18.79 6.90
CA SER A 269 2.14 -18.35 6.04
C SER A 269 2.04 -16.83 6.00
N ARG A 270 1.64 -16.28 4.86
CA ARG A 270 1.39 -14.85 4.71
C ARG A 270 0.01 -14.47 5.27
N PRO A 271 -0.08 -13.61 6.30
CA PRO A 271 -1.36 -13.29 6.90
C PRO A 271 -2.28 -12.51 5.97
N TYR A 272 -3.58 -12.74 6.09
CA TYR A 272 -4.64 -12.04 5.36
C TYR A 272 -5.68 -11.48 6.32
N SER A 273 -6.16 -10.27 6.08
CA SER A 273 -7.28 -9.70 6.82
C SER A 273 -7.86 -8.47 6.11
N ASN A 274 -9.16 -8.26 6.28
CA ASN A 274 -9.88 -7.12 5.70
C ASN A 274 -9.64 -6.96 4.19
N GLY A 275 -9.72 -8.05 3.44
CA GLY A 275 -9.62 -8.02 1.99
C GLY A 275 -8.23 -7.74 1.42
N VAL A 276 -7.13 -7.89 2.21
CA VAL A 276 -5.76 -7.69 1.73
C VAL A 276 -4.75 -8.54 2.50
N PHE A 277 -3.61 -8.83 1.89
CA PHE A 277 -2.47 -9.45 2.57
C PHE A 277 -1.79 -8.50 3.56
N LYS A 278 -1.18 -9.09 4.57
CA LYS A 278 -0.26 -8.45 5.51
C LYS A 278 1.15 -8.97 5.26
N ARG A 279 2.15 -8.32 5.85
CA ARG A 279 3.53 -8.79 5.72
C ARG A 279 3.75 -10.10 6.49
N VAL A 280 4.73 -10.86 6.03
CA VAL A 280 5.26 -12.04 6.72
C VAL A 280 5.70 -11.66 8.14
N LYS A 281 5.40 -12.53 9.09
CA LYS A 281 5.83 -12.42 10.49
C LYS A 281 6.75 -13.59 10.79
N PRO A 282 8.00 -13.34 11.15
CA PRO A 282 8.91 -14.41 11.54
C PRO A 282 8.36 -15.23 12.70
N SER A 283 8.45 -16.55 12.60
CA SER A 283 8.08 -17.52 13.63
C SER A 283 9.24 -17.88 14.55
N SER A 284 10.47 -17.53 14.19
CA SER A 284 11.68 -17.84 14.94
C SER A 284 12.61 -16.62 15.08
N SER A 285 13.56 -16.71 16.00
CA SER A 285 14.62 -15.69 16.21
C SER A 285 15.60 -15.58 15.04
N LYS A 286 15.60 -16.54 14.12
CA LYS A 286 16.42 -16.50 12.89
C LYS A 286 15.82 -15.62 11.80
N GLY A 287 14.59 -15.10 12.04
CA GLY A 287 13.85 -14.31 11.05
C GLY A 287 13.18 -15.17 9.99
N ALA A 288 12.57 -14.50 9.00
CA ALA A 288 11.92 -15.14 7.88
C ALA A 288 12.48 -14.64 6.54
N TRP A 289 12.50 -15.51 5.53
CA TRP A 289 12.92 -15.20 4.17
C TRP A 289 11.77 -15.41 3.20
N GLU A 290 11.57 -14.46 2.28
CA GLU A 290 10.53 -14.51 1.26
C GLU A 290 11.14 -14.23 -0.12
N ALA A 291 10.94 -15.15 -1.09
CA ALA A 291 11.23 -14.91 -2.50
C ALA A 291 9.96 -14.45 -3.21
N VAL A 292 10.11 -13.53 -4.17
CA VAL A 292 8.98 -12.92 -4.91
C VAL A 292 9.31 -12.88 -6.39
N LEU A 293 8.31 -13.20 -7.21
CA LEU A 293 8.33 -13.04 -8.66
C LEU A 293 7.05 -12.31 -9.07
N ARG A 294 7.16 -11.25 -9.88
CA ARG A 294 6.04 -10.52 -10.47
C ARG A 294 6.25 -10.32 -11.97
N TYR A 295 5.18 -10.52 -12.72
CA TYR A 295 5.09 -10.17 -14.13
C TYR A 295 3.94 -9.19 -14.31
N GLU A 296 4.15 -8.18 -15.13
CA GLU A 296 3.18 -7.12 -15.47
C GLU A 296 3.14 -6.93 -16.98
N ASP A 297 1.95 -6.70 -17.50
CA ASP A 297 1.75 -6.43 -18.93
C ASP A 297 0.62 -5.41 -19.10
N GLY A 298 0.92 -4.28 -19.70
CA GLY A 298 -0.03 -3.21 -20.02
C GLY A 298 -0.27 -3.11 -21.51
N TYR A 299 -1.53 -2.96 -21.87
CA TYR A 299 -2.01 -2.87 -23.24
C TYR A 299 -2.73 -1.55 -23.50
N GLY A 300 -2.84 -1.17 -24.76
CA GLY A 300 -3.65 -0.06 -25.22
C GLY A 300 -2.86 1.03 -25.91
N LYS A 301 -3.57 1.99 -26.47
CA LYS A 301 -2.98 3.11 -27.17
C LYS A 301 -2.77 4.30 -26.23
N PHE A 302 -1.91 4.12 -25.25
CA PHE A 302 -1.60 5.18 -24.28
C PHE A 302 -1.06 6.46 -24.93
N SER A 303 -0.46 6.36 -26.14
CA SER A 303 -0.07 7.52 -26.94
C SER A 303 -1.25 8.41 -27.33
N ASP A 304 -2.45 7.83 -27.52
CA ASP A 304 -3.64 8.57 -27.94
C ASP A 304 -4.19 9.46 -26.83
N VAL A 305 -3.80 9.20 -25.58
CA VAL A 305 -4.12 10.04 -24.41
C VAL A 305 -2.96 10.90 -23.92
N GLY A 306 -1.92 11.03 -24.74
CA GLY A 306 -0.78 11.92 -24.47
C GLY A 306 0.22 11.38 -23.42
N LEU A 307 0.14 10.11 -23.07
CA LEU A 307 1.02 9.46 -22.09
C LEU A 307 2.24 8.77 -22.74
N GLY A 308 2.46 8.98 -24.01
CA GLY A 308 3.52 8.29 -24.76
C GLY A 308 3.23 6.82 -24.98
N THR A 309 4.22 6.05 -25.37
CA THR A 309 4.11 4.59 -25.50
C THR A 309 4.30 3.92 -24.14
N THR A 310 3.27 3.95 -23.29
CA THR A 310 3.32 3.33 -21.95
C THR A 310 2.94 1.86 -21.97
N GLU A 311 2.60 1.30 -23.13
CA GLU A 311 2.49 -0.14 -23.29
C GLU A 311 3.83 -0.78 -22.93
N GLY A 312 3.80 -1.80 -22.09
CA GLY A 312 5.04 -2.43 -21.69
C GLY A 312 4.86 -3.68 -20.84
N LYS A 313 5.93 -4.42 -20.79
CA LYS A 313 6.05 -5.64 -19.98
C LYS A 313 7.15 -5.46 -18.96
N GLN A 314 6.91 -5.95 -17.78
CA GLN A 314 7.89 -5.87 -16.70
C GLN A 314 7.94 -7.18 -15.93
N THR A 315 9.15 -7.64 -15.62
CA THR A 315 9.38 -8.76 -14.70
C THR A 315 10.19 -8.26 -13.52
N THR A 316 9.74 -8.57 -12.31
CA THR A 316 10.46 -8.25 -11.08
C THR A 316 10.71 -9.53 -10.30
N VAL A 317 11.96 -9.75 -9.92
CA VAL A 317 12.35 -10.79 -8.95
C VAL A 317 12.89 -10.14 -7.71
N GLY A 318 12.58 -10.70 -6.54
CA GLY A 318 13.00 -10.11 -5.28
C GLY A 318 13.17 -11.13 -4.17
N ILE A 319 13.94 -10.71 -3.16
CA ILE A 319 14.11 -11.45 -1.92
C ILE A 319 13.99 -10.50 -0.75
N ASN A 320 13.26 -10.92 0.27
CA ASN A 320 13.06 -10.18 1.52
C ASN A 320 13.59 -11.00 2.69
N TYR A 321 14.21 -10.32 3.64
CA TYR A 321 14.55 -10.85 4.94
C TYR A 321 13.88 -10.04 6.03
N TYR A 322 13.17 -10.71 6.91
CA TYR A 322 12.47 -10.16 8.07
C TYR A 322 13.18 -10.64 9.34
N PRO A 323 14.19 -9.93 9.88
CA PRO A 323 14.85 -10.31 11.14
C PRO A 323 13.87 -10.42 12.30
N ASN A 324 12.84 -9.57 12.30
CA ASN A 324 11.79 -9.50 13.30
C ASN A 324 10.56 -8.77 12.74
N ASN A 325 9.52 -8.57 13.59
CA ASN A 325 8.29 -7.89 13.19
C ASN A 325 8.45 -6.39 12.85
N ALA A 326 9.57 -5.76 13.19
CA ALA A 326 9.81 -4.34 12.96
C ALA A 326 10.66 -4.07 11.70
N VAL A 327 11.60 -4.96 11.38
CA VAL A 327 12.61 -4.73 10.33
C VAL A 327 12.37 -5.61 9.12
N ARG A 328 12.58 -5.07 7.93
CA ARG A 328 12.67 -5.79 6.65
C ARG A 328 13.87 -5.26 5.87
N LEU A 329 14.64 -6.16 5.32
CA LEU A 329 15.64 -5.90 4.30
C LEU A 329 15.15 -6.54 3.01
N GLY A 330 15.27 -5.84 1.89
CA GLY A 330 14.81 -6.34 0.60
C GLY A 330 15.78 -6.00 -0.51
N LEU A 331 15.87 -6.89 -1.48
CA LEU A 331 16.60 -6.69 -2.74
C LEU A 331 15.70 -7.13 -3.88
N SER A 332 15.61 -6.33 -4.93
CA SER A 332 14.88 -6.67 -6.16
C SER A 332 15.66 -6.29 -7.40
N TYR A 333 15.42 -7.06 -8.45
CA TYR A 333 15.82 -6.75 -9.82
C TYR A 333 14.57 -6.68 -10.68
N MET A 334 14.47 -5.64 -11.48
CA MET A 334 13.41 -5.40 -12.43
C MET A 334 14.01 -5.30 -13.83
N ASP A 335 13.34 -5.94 -14.79
CA ASP A 335 13.61 -5.82 -16.22
C ASP A 335 12.29 -5.49 -16.92
N GLY A 336 12.24 -4.34 -17.59
CA GLY A 336 11.06 -3.83 -18.26
C GLY A 336 11.38 -3.49 -19.71
N LYS A 337 10.37 -3.67 -20.55
CA LYS A 337 10.42 -3.32 -21.97
C LYS A 337 9.14 -2.60 -22.35
N GLN A 338 9.29 -1.42 -22.98
CA GLN A 338 8.17 -0.68 -23.55
C GLN A 338 7.86 -1.17 -24.97
N ALA A 339 6.65 -0.89 -25.46
CA ALA A 339 6.23 -1.23 -26.84
C ALA A 339 7.08 -0.52 -27.90
N SER A 340 7.64 0.65 -27.58
CA SER A 340 8.64 1.35 -28.41
C SER A 340 9.92 0.56 -28.65
N GLY A 341 10.15 -0.51 -27.88
CA GLY A 341 11.36 -1.33 -27.89
C GLY A 341 12.41 -0.88 -26.87
N GLU A 342 12.17 0.20 -26.14
CA GLU A 342 13.06 0.71 -25.11
C GLU A 342 13.06 -0.21 -23.88
N ASN A 343 14.25 -0.43 -23.31
CA ASN A 343 14.43 -1.29 -22.16
C ASN A 343 14.80 -0.45 -20.93
N GLY A 344 14.41 -0.94 -19.77
CA GLY A 344 14.81 -0.38 -18.49
C GLY A 344 15.09 -1.50 -17.48
N LYS A 345 16.17 -1.36 -16.73
CA LYS A 345 16.56 -2.29 -15.67
C LYS A 345 16.75 -1.52 -14.39
N GLU A 346 16.37 -2.13 -13.29
CA GLU A 346 16.55 -1.54 -11.95
C GLU A 346 17.00 -2.60 -10.97
N ILE A 347 18.00 -2.28 -10.16
CA ILE A 347 18.32 -2.98 -8.93
C ILE A 347 17.94 -2.06 -7.79
N ARG A 348 17.07 -2.55 -6.89
CA ARG A 348 16.67 -1.80 -5.70
C ARG A 348 17.00 -2.59 -4.44
N ALA A 349 17.66 -1.93 -3.51
CA ALA A 349 17.84 -2.44 -2.15
C ALA A 349 17.08 -1.54 -1.18
N ARG A 350 16.32 -2.14 -0.26
CA ARG A 350 15.52 -1.42 0.73
C ARG A 350 15.81 -1.88 2.15
N MET A 351 15.99 -0.93 3.05
CA MET A 351 15.86 -1.13 4.48
C MET A 351 14.56 -0.49 4.98
N GLN A 352 13.74 -1.26 5.71
CA GLN A 352 12.49 -0.78 6.29
C GLN A 352 12.46 -1.04 7.79
N ILE A 353 12.03 -0.03 8.55
CA ILE A 353 11.71 -0.14 9.98
C ILE A 353 10.27 0.30 10.19
N VAL A 354 9.52 -0.47 10.97
CA VAL A 354 8.13 -0.16 11.38
C VAL A 354 8.07 -0.11 12.89
N PHE A 355 7.55 0.97 13.41
CA PHE A 355 7.45 1.22 14.85
C PHE A 355 6.08 1.73 15.24
#